data_c27129415d738eab20846b344f36b093
#
_entry.id   c27129415d738eab20846b344f36b093
#
_cell.length_a   1.000
_cell.length_b   1.000
_cell.length_c   1.000
_cell.angle_alpha   90.00
_cell.angle_beta   90.00
_cell.angle_gamma   90.00
#
_symmetry.space_group_name_H-M   'P 1'
#
loop_
_entity.id
_entity.type
_entity.pdbx_description
1 polymer ?
#
loop_
_entity_poly.entity_id
_entity_poly.type
_entity_poly.pdbx_seq_one_letter_code
_entity_poly.pdbx_strand_id
1 'polypeptide(L)'
;MAAPQTAKKKILLNAFNMNCVGHINHGLWTHPRDNSTQYKTLEYWTELAQLLERGLFDGLFIADIVGVYDVYQNSVDVPLKESIQLPVNDPLLLVSAMAAVTKNLGFGLTANLTYEAPYLFARRLSTLDHLSRGRVGWNIVTGYLDSAAQAMGCLLYTSDAADEEDS
;
A
#
# COMPACT_ATOMS: atom_id res chain seq x y z
N MET A 1 46.54 -17.88 0.82
CA MET A 1 45.37 -16.96 0.95
C MET A 1 44.16 -17.67 0.33
N ALA A 2 43.18 -18.05 1.13
CA ALA A 2 41.94 -18.65 0.63
C ALA A 2 41.13 -17.58 -0.07
N ALA A 3 40.61 -17.86 -1.28
CA ALA A 3 39.72 -16.98 -2.01
C ALA A 3 38.45 -16.71 -1.15
N PRO A 4 37.91 -15.47 -1.13
CA PRO A 4 36.68 -15.20 -0.39
C PRO A 4 35.56 -16.05 -0.97
N GLN A 5 34.95 -16.89 -0.13
CA GLN A 5 33.74 -17.63 -0.51
C GLN A 5 32.66 -16.58 -0.81
N THR A 6 32.30 -16.44 -2.07
CA THR A 6 31.15 -15.61 -2.48
C THR A 6 29.89 -16.20 -1.85
N ALA A 7 29.31 -15.49 -0.91
CA ALA A 7 28.02 -15.87 -0.32
C ALA A 7 27.00 -16.08 -1.45
N LYS A 8 26.33 -17.23 -1.45
CA LYS A 8 25.26 -17.51 -2.44
C LYS A 8 24.21 -16.40 -2.35
N LYS A 9 23.90 -15.79 -3.47
CA LYS A 9 22.81 -14.79 -3.56
C LYS A 9 21.49 -15.47 -3.18
N LYS A 10 20.73 -14.84 -2.29
CA LYS A 10 19.39 -15.30 -1.93
C LYS A 10 18.36 -14.63 -2.83
N ILE A 11 17.31 -15.35 -3.18
CA ILE A 11 16.12 -14.80 -3.81
C ILE A 11 15.21 -14.32 -2.67
N LEU A 12 14.77 -13.07 -2.72
CA LEU A 12 13.81 -12.52 -1.78
C LEU A 12 12.42 -12.59 -2.41
N LEU A 13 11.47 -13.15 -1.68
CA LEU A 13 10.08 -13.31 -2.11
C LEU A 13 9.18 -12.36 -1.31
N ASN A 14 8.51 -11.46 -2.02
CA ASN A 14 7.50 -10.59 -1.43
C ASN A 14 6.14 -10.91 -2.04
N ALA A 15 5.15 -11.11 -1.19
CA ALA A 15 3.76 -11.11 -1.61
C ALA A 15 3.31 -9.66 -1.83
N PHE A 16 2.30 -9.49 -2.67
CA PHE A 16 1.72 -8.19 -2.99
C PHE A 16 0.22 -8.21 -2.70
N ASN A 17 -0.28 -7.21 -2.01
CA ASN A 17 -1.71 -7.01 -1.77
C ASN A 17 -2.04 -5.51 -1.69
N MET A 18 -3.31 -5.20 -1.55
CA MET A 18 -3.83 -3.86 -1.29
C MET A 18 -5.00 -3.96 -0.32
N ASN A 19 -5.19 -2.97 0.52
CA ASN A 19 -6.25 -3.00 1.53
C ASN A 19 -7.63 -2.65 0.94
N CYS A 20 -8.02 -3.41 -0.08
CA CYS A 20 -9.28 -3.31 -0.81
C CYS A 20 -9.64 -4.66 -1.46
N VAL A 21 -10.71 -4.71 -2.26
CA VAL A 21 -11.18 -5.94 -2.95
C VAL A 21 -10.29 -6.44 -4.09
N GLY A 22 -9.15 -5.84 -4.32
CA GLY A 22 -8.20 -6.28 -5.33
C GLY A 22 -7.45 -5.11 -5.95
N HIS A 23 -6.24 -5.36 -6.41
CA HIS A 23 -5.39 -4.38 -7.08
C HIS A 23 -5.10 -4.86 -8.50
N ILE A 24 -5.38 -4.01 -9.50
CA ILE A 24 -5.19 -4.27 -10.94
C ILE A 24 -6.13 -5.36 -11.51
N ASN A 25 -6.58 -6.32 -10.71
CA ASN A 25 -7.46 -7.41 -11.13
C ASN A 25 -8.93 -7.01 -10.97
N HIS A 26 -9.37 -6.01 -11.72
CA HIS A 26 -10.70 -5.45 -11.62
C HIS A 26 -11.78 -6.53 -11.88
N GLY A 27 -12.73 -6.63 -10.94
CA GLY A 27 -13.85 -7.55 -11.03
C GLY A 27 -13.56 -9.01 -10.64
N LEU A 28 -12.31 -9.45 -10.48
CA LEU A 28 -12.02 -10.84 -10.08
C LEU A 28 -12.47 -11.17 -8.67
N TRP A 29 -12.64 -10.18 -7.80
CA TRP A 29 -13.22 -10.36 -6.47
C TRP A 29 -14.65 -10.90 -6.46
N THR A 30 -15.35 -10.85 -7.60
CA THR A 30 -16.68 -11.46 -7.75
C THR A 30 -16.64 -12.96 -7.97
N HIS A 31 -15.46 -13.54 -8.17
CA HIS A 31 -15.31 -14.99 -8.39
C HIS A 31 -15.71 -15.78 -7.14
N PRO A 32 -16.50 -16.89 -7.26
CA PRO A 32 -17.01 -17.63 -6.10
C PRO A 32 -15.98 -18.16 -5.11
N ARG A 33 -14.72 -18.33 -5.53
CA ARG A 33 -13.60 -18.78 -4.68
C ARG A 33 -12.76 -17.63 -4.11
N ASP A 34 -13.07 -16.40 -4.47
CA ASP A 34 -12.37 -15.23 -3.96
C ASP A 34 -12.93 -14.86 -2.58
N ASN A 35 -12.05 -14.51 -1.65
CA ASN A 35 -12.41 -14.05 -0.32
C ASN A 35 -11.85 -12.65 -0.01
N SER A 36 -11.39 -11.93 -1.03
CA SER A 36 -10.80 -10.58 -0.86
C SER A 36 -11.77 -9.56 -0.26
N THR A 37 -13.09 -9.82 -0.34
CA THR A 37 -14.09 -9.02 0.37
C THR A 37 -13.96 -9.03 1.89
N GLN A 38 -13.17 -9.98 2.45
CA GLN A 38 -12.83 -10.06 3.87
C GLN A 38 -11.67 -9.12 4.27
N TYR A 39 -11.09 -8.37 3.34
CA TYR A 39 -10.00 -7.42 3.58
C TYR A 39 -10.27 -6.45 4.74
N LYS A 40 -11.52 -6.25 5.11
CA LYS A 40 -11.99 -5.40 6.21
C LYS A 40 -11.93 -6.06 7.59
N THR A 41 -11.46 -7.31 7.70
CA THR A 41 -11.35 -8.04 8.97
C THR A 41 -9.90 -8.28 9.35
N LEU A 42 -9.59 -8.28 10.64
CA LEU A 42 -8.23 -8.57 11.11
C LEU A 42 -7.85 -10.02 10.86
N GLU A 43 -8.80 -10.93 10.92
CA GLU A 43 -8.60 -12.37 10.67
C GLU A 43 -7.99 -12.59 9.29
N TYR A 44 -8.55 -11.97 8.25
CA TYR A 44 -8.03 -12.06 6.88
C TYR A 44 -6.54 -11.70 6.80
N TRP A 45 -6.14 -10.59 7.42
CA TRP A 45 -4.76 -10.10 7.35
C TRP A 45 -3.82 -10.90 8.23
N THR A 46 -4.24 -11.30 9.42
CA THR A 46 -3.39 -12.09 10.32
C THR A 46 -3.19 -13.52 9.80
N GLU A 47 -4.21 -14.14 9.22
CA GLU A 47 -4.10 -15.44 8.56
C GLU A 47 -3.19 -15.38 7.33
N LEU A 48 -3.33 -14.34 6.50
CA LEU A 48 -2.44 -14.10 5.35
C LEU A 48 -0.98 -13.94 5.81
N ALA A 49 -0.72 -13.13 6.82
CA ALA A 49 0.63 -12.91 7.32
C ALA A 49 1.25 -14.21 7.85
N GLN A 50 0.50 -15.01 8.61
CA GLN A 50 0.95 -16.31 9.10
C GLN A 50 1.16 -17.32 7.96
N LEU A 51 0.31 -17.30 6.94
CA LEU A 51 0.46 -18.16 5.75
C LEU A 51 1.75 -17.83 5.00
N LEU A 52 2.01 -16.55 4.78
CA LEU A 52 3.22 -16.07 4.10
C LEU A 52 4.49 -16.43 4.89
N GLU A 53 4.47 -16.25 6.19
CA GLU A 53 5.61 -16.61 7.04
C GLU A 53 5.87 -18.14 7.01
N ARG A 54 4.83 -18.97 7.09
CA ARG A 54 4.98 -20.43 6.91
C ARG A 54 5.47 -20.79 5.51
N GLY A 55 5.09 -20.01 4.50
CA GLY A 55 5.56 -20.17 3.12
C GLY A 55 6.96 -19.62 2.86
N LEU A 56 7.65 -19.15 3.90
CA LEU A 56 9.01 -18.59 3.82
C LEU A 56 9.11 -17.36 2.91
N PHE A 57 8.08 -16.57 2.83
CA PHE A 57 8.14 -15.24 2.22
C PHE A 57 8.94 -14.30 3.12
N ASP A 58 9.74 -13.43 2.50
CA ASP A 58 10.53 -12.43 3.20
C ASP A 58 9.66 -11.23 3.60
N GLY A 59 8.63 -10.91 2.82
CA GLY A 59 7.78 -9.78 3.10
C GLY A 59 6.39 -9.83 2.45
N LEU A 60 5.52 -8.96 2.95
CA LEU A 60 4.25 -8.58 2.35
C LEU A 60 4.32 -7.10 2.00
N PHE A 61 4.20 -6.80 0.72
CA PHE A 61 4.08 -5.43 0.23
C PHE A 61 2.60 -5.08 0.10
N ILE A 62 2.18 -3.98 0.73
CA ILE A 62 0.81 -3.49 0.68
C ILE A 62 0.82 -2.16 -0.07
N ALA A 63 0.25 -2.19 -1.27
CA ALA A 63 0.01 -0.99 -2.05
C ALA A 63 -1.09 -0.14 -1.41
N ASP A 64 -1.03 1.15 -1.65
CA ASP A 64 -2.05 2.09 -1.25
C ASP A 64 -2.19 3.20 -2.29
N ILE A 65 -3.39 3.74 -2.38
CA ILE A 65 -3.71 4.90 -3.19
C ILE A 65 -4.72 5.77 -2.45
N VAL A 66 -4.40 7.02 -2.33
CA VAL A 66 -5.35 8.02 -1.85
C VAL A 66 -6.12 8.56 -3.06
N GLY A 67 -7.45 8.60 -2.96
CA GLY A 67 -8.31 9.02 -4.06
C GLY A 67 -8.94 7.88 -4.84
N VAL A 68 -9.65 8.23 -5.89
CA VAL A 68 -10.38 7.31 -6.77
C VAL A 68 -9.85 7.47 -8.17
N TYR A 69 -9.68 6.37 -8.90
CA TYR A 69 -9.30 6.45 -10.31
C TYR A 69 -10.40 7.14 -11.13
N ASP A 70 -10.04 8.20 -11.82
CA ASP A 70 -10.90 9.06 -12.63
C ASP A 70 -10.53 9.07 -14.12
N VAL A 71 -9.53 8.27 -14.51
CA VAL A 71 -8.97 8.26 -15.86
C VAL A 71 -9.98 7.79 -16.91
N TYR A 72 -10.83 6.82 -16.57
CA TYR A 72 -11.83 6.33 -17.50
C TYR A 72 -12.98 7.34 -17.66
N GLN A 73 -13.15 7.86 -18.86
CA GLN A 73 -14.13 8.90 -19.21
C GLN A 73 -14.01 10.20 -18.39
N ASN A 74 -12.84 10.43 -17.79
CA ASN A 74 -12.60 11.57 -16.89
C ASN A 74 -13.69 11.67 -15.79
N SER A 75 -14.07 10.54 -15.21
CA SER A 75 -15.14 10.42 -14.20
C SER A 75 -14.82 9.33 -13.20
N VAL A 76 -15.29 9.53 -11.97
CA VAL A 76 -15.25 8.54 -10.89
C VAL A 76 -16.48 7.61 -10.88
N ASP A 77 -17.46 7.82 -11.74
CA ASP A 77 -18.74 7.09 -11.72
C ASP A 77 -18.58 5.59 -11.89
N VAL A 78 -17.75 5.17 -12.85
CA VAL A 78 -17.53 3.75 -13.11
C VAL A 78 -16.75 3.09 -11.98
N PRO A 79 -15.64 3.63 -11.49
CA PRO A 79 -14.97 3.12 -10.30
C PRO A 79 -15.87 2.97 -9.07
N LEU A 80 -16.72 3.94 -8.81
CA LEU A 80 -17.67 3.90 -7.70
C LEU A 80 -18.75 2.83 -7.90
N LYS A 81 -19.32 2.75 -9.10
CA LYS A 81 -20.36 1.79 -9.42
C LYS A 81 -19.87 0.34 -9.38
N GLU A 82 -18.68 0.10 -9.91
CA GLU A 82 -18.13 -1.25 -10.09
C GLU A 82 -17.16 -1.65 -8.97
N SER A 83 -17.02 -0.85 -7.91
CA SER A 83 -16.10 -1.08 -6.78
C SER A 83 -14.66 -1.35 -7.24
N ILE A 84 -14.14 -0.53 -8.16
CA ILE A 84 -12.79 -0.68 -8.69
C ILE A 84 -11.79 -0.16 -7.66
N GLN A 85 -11.18 -1.08 -6.92
CA GLN A 85 -10.27 -0.79 -5.80
C GLN A 85 -10.90 0.11 -4.73
N LEU A 86 -12.20 -0.03 -4.50
CA LEU A 86 -12.96 0.76 -3.56
C LEU A 86 -13.91 -0.10 -2.73
N PRO A 87 -14.12 0.30 -1.45
CA PRO A 87 -13.33 1.25 -0.66
C PRO A 87 -11.91 0.73 -0.45
N VAL A 88 -10.95 1.65 -0.26
CA VAL A 88 -9.58 1.32 0.16
C VAL A 88 -9.38 1.77 1.60
N ASN A 89 -8.77 0.92 2.42
CA ASN A 89 -8.49 1.18 3.82
C ASN A 89 -7.01 1.46 4.04
N ASP A 90 -6.69 2.21 5.10
CA ASP A 90 -5.31 2.53 5.48
C ASP A 90 -4.50 1.26 5.82
N PRO A 91 -3.41 0.95 5.09
CA PRO A 91 -2.59 -0.22 5.34
C PRO A 91 -1.72 -0.11 6.61
N LEU A 92 -1.40 1.08 7.07
CA LEU A 92 -0.57 1.31 8.26
C LEU A 92 -1.18 0.66 9.51
N LEU A 93 -2.50 0.69 9.63
CA LEU A 93 -3.20 0.17 10.79
C LEU A 93 -3.13 -1.37 10.91
N LEU A 94 -2.88 -2.07 9.80
CA LEU A 94 -2.82 -3.53 9.75
C LEU A 94 -1.51 -4.09 10.32
N VAL A 95 -0.42 -3.34 10.21
CA VAL A 95 0.94 -3.84 10.50
C VAL A 95 1.07 -4.34 11.92
N SER A 96 0.55 -3.61 12.89
CA SER A 96 0.65 -4.00 14.30
C SER A 96 0.02 -5.36 14.57
N ALA A 97 -1.15 -5.63 13.98
CA ALA A 97 -1.85 -6.91 14.14
C ALA A 97 -1.09 -8.05 13.47
N MET A 98 -0.62 -7.86 12.24
CA MET A 98 0.16 -8.85 11.50
C MET A 98 1.53 -9.11 12.17
N ALA A 99 2.19 -8.06 12.67
CA ALA A 99 3.46 -8.18 13.35
C ALA A 99 3.34 -8.94 14.70
N ALA A 100 2.19 -8.85 15.37
CA ALA A 100 1.94 -9.55 16.62
C ALA A 100 1.85 -11.09 16.43
N VAL A 101 1.45 -11.55 15.26
CA VAL A 101 1.26 -12.99 14.95
C VAL A 101 2.39 -13.59 14.09
N THR A 102 3.42 -12.80 13.77
CA THR A 102 4.58 -13.22 12.96
C THR A 102 5.89 -12.86 13.65
N LYS A 103 6.98 -13.50 13.25
CA LYS A 103 8.31 -13.28 13.83
C LYS A 103 9.32 -12.70 12.83
N ASN A 104 9.23 -13.10 11.57
CA ASN A 104 10.25 -12.83 10.54
C ASN A 104 9.71 -12.05 9.34
N LEU A 105 8.42 -12.17 9.03
CA LEU A 105 7.81 -11.52 7.87
C LEU A 105 7.97 -10.00 7.96
N GLY A 106 8.52 -9.40 6.89
CA GLY A 106 8.63 -7.95 6.71
C GLY A 106 7.34 -7.35 6.14
N PHE A 107 7.13 -6.07 6.35
CA PHE A 107 5.96 -5.33 5.87
C PHE A 107 6.40 -4.10 5.10
N GLY A 108 6.22 -4.11 3.78
CA GLY A 108 6.41 -2.94 2.93
C GLY A 108 5.09 -2.19 2.76
N LEU A 109 5.07 -0.92 3.10
CA LEU A 109 3.84 -0.11 3.05
C LEU A 109 3.99 1.04 2.10
N THR A 110 2.97 1.28 1.31
CA THR A 110 2.85 2.52 0.55
C THR A 110 2.29 3.62 1.44
N ALA A 111 2.95 4.76 1.46
CA ALA A 111 2.42 5.97 2.08
C ALA A 111 2.80 7.20 1.27
N ASN A 112 1.81 8.06 1.06
CA ASN A 112 1.92 9.26 0.25
C ASN A 112 2.50 10.41 1.07
N LEU A 113 3.56 11.04 0.56
CA LEU A 113 4.22 12.18 1.22
C LEU A 113 3.47 13.50 1.05
N THR A 114 2.63 13.62 0.03
CA THR A 114 2.03 14.90 -0.36
C THR A 114 1.03 15.41 0.67
N TYR A 115 0.29 14.49 1.31
CA TYR A 115 -0.89 14.85 2.10
C TYR A 115 -0.69 14.72 3.60
N GLU A 116 0.46 14.23 4.06
CA GLU A 116 0.72 14.04 5.49
C GLU A 116 1.78 15.01 6.02
N ALA A 117 1.55 15.54 7.22
CA ALA A 117 2.56 16.31 7.91
C ALA A 117 3.77 15.42 8.26
N PRO A 118 4.99 15.76 7.84
CA PRO A 118 6.16 14.89 7.94
C PRO A 118 6.44 14.39 9.36
N TYR A 119 6.26 15.23 10.36
CA TYR A 119 6.47 14.86 11.76
C TYR A 119 5.47 13.80 12.25
N LEU A 120 4.20 13.94 11.92
CA LEU A 120 3.18 12.97 12.32
C LEU A 120 3.37 11.63 11.64
N PHE A 121 3.73 11.66 10.36
CA PHE A 121 4.05 10.45 9.61
C PHE A 121 5.28 9.74 10.18
N ALA A 122 6.38 10.46 10.40
CA ALA A 122 7.59 9.91 10.99
C ALA A 122 7.33 9.28 12.38
N ARG A 123 6.52 9.93 13.22
CA ARG A 123 6.11 9.40 14.52
C ARG A 123 5.36 8.08 14.39
N ARG A 124 4.39 7.98 13.46
CA ARG A 124 3.62 6.76 13.23
C ARG A 124 4.51 5.63 12.72
N LEU A 125 5.31 5.89 11.71
CA LEU A 125 6.19 4.88 11.11
C LEU A 125 7.23 4.38 12.09
N SER A 126 7.87 5.27 12.87
CA SER A 126 8.80 4.92 13.94
C SER A 126 8.13 4.05 15.02
N THR A 127 6.88 4.34 15.36
CA THR A 127 6.12 3.50 16.30
C THR A 127 5.89 2.10 15.74
N LEU A 128 5.50 1.98 14.46
CA LEU A 128 5.33 0.68 13.80
C LEU A 128 6.65 -0.08 13.70
N ASP A 129 7.75 0.61 13.45
CA ASP A 129 9.09 0.01 13.40
C ASP A 129 9.46 -0.62 14.73
N HIS A 130 9.26 0.09 15.84
CA HIS A 130 9.45 -0.46 17.18
C HIS A 130 8.54 -1.66 17.46
N LEU A 131 7.24 -1.55 17.19
CA LEU A 131 6.28 -2.62 17.44
C LEU A 131 6.55 -3.86 16.59
N SER A 132 7.01 -3.68 15.36
CA SER A 132 7.37 -4.76 14.44
C SER A 132 8.80 -5.28 14.63
N ARG A 133 9.60 -4.66 15.50
CA ARG A 133 11.03 -4.98 15.72
C ARG A 133 11.87 -4.83 14.45
N GLY A 134 11.73 -3.70 13.77
CA GLY A 134 12.52 -3.38 12.58
C GLY A 134 12.05 -4.08 11.30
N ARG A 135 10.78 -4.54 11.25
CA ARG A 135 10.27 -5.29 10.08
C ARG A 135 9.38 -4.45 9.17
N VAL A 136 9.39 -3.14 9.33
CA VAL A 136 8.62 -2.22 8.50
C VAL A 136 9.50 -1.56 7.44
N GLY A 137 9.00 -1.45 6.22
CA GLY A 137 9.60 -0.71 5.12
C GLY A 137 8.60 0.26 4.50
N TRP A 138 9.07 1.35 3.96
CA TRP A 138 8.25 2.39 3.37
C TRP A 138 8.48 2.51 1.87
N ASN A 139 7.43 2.32 1.10
CA ASN A 139 7.36 2.67 -0.30
C ASN A 139 6.92 4.14 -0.42
N ILE A 140 7.89 4.99 -0.78
CA ILE A 140 7.72 6.43 -0.87
C ILE A 140 7.03 6.75 -2.18
N VAL A 141 5.85 7.37 -2.11
CA VAL A 141 5.12 7.84 -3.28
C VAL A 141 4.65 9.29 -3.10
N THR A 142 4.46 9.97 -4.23
CA THR A 142 3.78 11.26 -4.32
C THR A 142 2.43 11.03 -5.00
N GLY A 143 1.40 11.77 -4.61
CA GLY A 143 0.08 11.68 -5.24
C GLY A 143 0.09 12.21 -6.66
N TYR A 144 -0.78 11.67 -7.50
CA TYR A 144 -0.95 12.10 -8.89
C TYR A 144 -2.42 12.20 -9.32
N LEU A 145 -3.35 11.80 -8.44
CA LEU A 145 -4.78 11.83 -8.73
C LEU A 145 -5.40 13.15 -8.27
N ASP A 146 -6.15 13.77 -9.16
CA ASP A 146 -6.93 14.98 -8.85
C ASP A 146 -7.96 14.71 -7.75
N SER A 147 -8.62 13.55 -7.81
CA SER A 147 -9.56 13.11 -6.78
C SER A 147 -8.94 13.04 -5.38
N ALA A 148 -7.66 12.65 -5.28
CA ALA A 148 -6.92 12.63 -4.01
C ALA A 148 -6.68 14.05 -3.49
N ALA A 149 -6.23 14.96 -4.36
CA ALA A 149 -5.99 16.34 -4.00
C ALA A 149 -7.28 17.03 -3.53
N GLN A 150 -8.38 16.82 -4.24
CA GLN A 150 -9.69 17.34 -3.88
C GLN A 150 -10.17 16.81 -2.52
N ALA A 151 -10.03 15.49 -2.27
CA ALA A 151 -10.40 14.87 -1.01
C ALA A 151 -9.59 15.40 0.17
N MET A 152 -8.34 15.80 -0.06
CA MET A 152 -7.45 16.37 0.96
C MET A 152 -7.56 17.91 1.07
N GLY A 153 -8.46 18.56 0.30
CA GLY A 153 -8.58 20.00 0.27
C GLY A 153 -7.36 20.71 -0.32
N CYS A 154 -6.56 20.00 -1.10
CA CYS A 154 -5.41 20.56 -1.78
C CYS A 154 -5.79 20.95 -3.20
N LEU A 155 -5.33 22.13 -3.64
CA LEU A 155 -5.34 22.47 -5.07
C LEU A 155 -4.09 21.82 -5.67
N LEU A 156 -4.27 20.86 -6.60
CA LEU A 156 -3.18 20.50 -7.49
C LEU A 156 -2.97 21.69 -8.43
N TYR A 157 -1.90 22.43 -8.18
CA TYR A 157 -1.41 23.35 -9.18
C TYR A 157 -0.83 22.51 -10.34
N THR A 158 -1.66 22.21 -11.29
CA THR A 158 -1.21 21.91 -12.64
C THR A 158 -1.06 23.26 -13.39
N SER A 159 -0.30 24.20 -12.82
CA SER A 159 0.16 25.31 -13.62
C SER A 159 1.29 24.75 -14.49
N ASP A 160 1.00 24.59 -15.76
CA ASP A 160 2.07 24.63 -16.74
C ASP A 160 2.85 25.93 -16.48
N ALA A 161 4.11 25.78 -16.10
CA ALA A 161 5.02 26.92 -15.93
C ALA A 161 5.27 27.67 -17.26
N ALA A 162 4.55 27.31 -18.31
CA ALA A 162 4.55 27.91 -19.63
C ALA A 162 3.53 29.07 -19.79
N ASP A 163 2.54 29.19 -18.91
CA ASP A 163 1.49 30.21 -19.03
C ASP A 163 1.75 31.49 -18.24
N GLU A 164 2.86 31.59 -17.49
CA GLU A 164 3.19 32.80 -16.70
C GLU A 164 4.14 33.78 -17.40
N GLU A 165 4.59 33.54 -18.63
CA GLU A 165 5.48 34.47 -19.36
C GLU A 165 4.77 35.48 -20.27
N ASP A 166 3.46 35.51 -20.37
CA ASP A 166 2.73 36.44 -21.24
C ASP A 166 1.67 37.30 -20.46
N SER A 167 2.11 38.01 -19.41
CA SER A 167 1.30 39.10 -18.86
C SER A 167 2.12 40.25 -18.31
#